data_026f45c276561f3265471af41fc2b163
#
_entry.id   026f45c276561f3265471af41fc2b163
#
_cell.length_a   1.000
_cell.length_b   1.000
_cell.length_c   1.000
_cell.angle_alpha   90.00
_cell.angle_beta   90.00
_cell.angle_gamma   90.00
#
_symmetry.space_group_name_H-M   'P 1'
#
loop_
_entity.id
_entity.type
_entity.pdbx_description
1 polymer ?
#
loop_
_entity_poly.entity_id
_entity_poly.type
_entity_poly.pdbx_seq_one_letter_code
_entity_poly.pdbx_strand_id
1 'polypeptide(L)'
;MYSKFGQFIDGKWQQSKNKETYEVINPATEEILGNASKASREDVDNALKSAEKGLEIWKNTSPWERSSIIRKIADKMREKRDNLAKWMTLEVGKPFKEAQGEVNGSADIFEWNAEETKRIFGQTVESRFADTRVHVYYQPVGVVAALTPWNFPLVLSSRKISTALAAGCSVIVKPDVITPGTVMELVDICRECGVPPGVVNLLSGDPPSIAQQLISSDIIKKISITGSTRVGKLILKQAADKVQRVTMELSGHSPFIVFEDADIKKAADMAISAKFRNNGQVCISPNRFYIHEKKKKEFVNLFVEKTKKLKIGNGMDPDVQLGPLTTKKRLNELEDLVETTKKEGAKVLLGGKRPSDFNKGFYYEPTIFDDVKDDFTIMRVEPFGPLVPMLSFNSFDEVVKRANNNDLGLCSYICTNSMEKAHKASEMMETGTVAVNTPVVAIAEAPFGGIKQTGYGREGGSMAIKDYLNVKYTHLGLKG
;
A
#
# COMPACT_ATOMS: atom_id res chain seq x y z
N MET A 1 7.68 -23.51 -5.38
CA MET A 1 7.44 -22.26 -6.13
C MET A 1 8.72 -21.39 -6.21
N TYR A 2 9.56 -21.33 -5.17
CA TYR A 2 10.68 -20.37 -5.04
C TYR A 2 12.03 -20.82 -5.64
N SER A 3 12.14 -22.02 -6.20
CA SER A 3 13.43 -22.64 -6.61
C SER A 3 14.23 -21.85 -7.65
N LYS A 4 13.55 -21.03 -8.48
CA LYS A 4 14.21 -20.17 -9.48
C LYS A 4 14.67 -18.83 -8.91
N PHE A 5 14.24 -18.48 -7.68
CA PHE A 5 14.49 -17.20 -7.06
C PHE A 5 15.51 -17.30 -5.91
N GLY A 6 16.11 -16.18 -5.59
CA GLY A 6 17.02 -15.98 -4.48
C GLY A 6 17.03 -14.50 -4.12
N GLN A 7 18.21 -13.94 -3.92
CA GLN A 7 18.44 -12.50 -3.93
C GLN A 7 18.63 -12.05 -5.37
N PHE A 8 18.03 -10.95 -5.77
CA PHE A 8 18.27 -10.38 -7.11
C PHE A 8 19.27 -9.24 -7.00
N ILE A 9 20.49 -9.49 -7.47
CA ILE A 9 21.60 -8.55 -7.35
C ILE A 9 22.33 -8.49 -8.69
N ASP A 10 22.62 -7.30 -9.17
CA ASP A 10 23.36 -7.06 -10.40
C ASP A 10 22.76 -7.79 -11.63
N GLY A 11 21.43 -7.74 -11.73
CA GLY A 11 20.68 -8.33 -12.85
C GLY A 11 20.54 -9.85 -12.81
N LYS A 12 20.92 -10.52 -11.72
CA LYS A 12 20.94 -11.98 -11.61
C LYS A 12 20.28 -12.47 -10.32
N TRP A 13 19.53 -13.58 -10.44
CA TRP A 13 19.08 -14.35 -9.29
C TRP A 13 20.23 -15.20 -8.74
N GLN A 14 20.47 -15.13 -7.44
CA GLN A 14 21.52 -15.89 -6.76
C GLN A 14 21.05 -16.30 -5.36
N GLN A 15 21.46 -17.49 -4.94
CA GLN A 15 21.21 -17.92 -3.57
C GLN A 15 21.99 -17.06 -2.59
N SER A 16 21.44 -16.88 -1.39
CA SER A 16 22.15 -16.15 -0.34
C SER A 16 23.50 -16.79 -0.02
N LYS A 17 24.48 -15.97 0.32
CA LYS A 17 25.85 -16.42 0.66
C LYS A 17 25.88 -17.39 1.83
N ASN A 18 25.00 -17.23 2.81
CA ASN A 18 24.88 -18.15 3.95
C ASN A 18 23.96 -19.36 3.68
N LYS A 19 23.29 -19.42 2.49
CA LYS A 19 22.34 -20.46 2.09
C LYS A 19 21.15 -20.65 3.03
N GLU A 20 20.88 -19.69 3.92
CA GLU A 20 19.71 -19.71 4.79
C GLU A 20 18.44 -19.49 3.97
N THR A 21 17.36 -20.13 4.40
CA THR A 21 16.00 -19.99 3.84
C THR A 21 14.97 -19.84 4.93
N TYR A 22 13.76 -19.47 4.53
CA TYR A 22 12.58 -19.43 5.40
C TYR A 22 11.36 -19.94 4.63
N GLU A 23 10.43 -20.53 5.35
CA GLU A 23 9.20 -21.09 4.79
C GLU A 23 8.19 -20.00 4.48
N VAL A 24 7.51 -20.12 3.34
CA VAL A 24 6.33 -19.31 2.98
C VAL A 24 5.11 -20.22 2.97
N ILE A 25 4.05 -19.79 3.67
CA ILE A 25 2.88 -20.62 3.96
C ILE A 25 1.67 -20.10 3.18
N ASN A 26 0.86 -21.01 2.65
CA ASN A 26 -0.45 -20.69 2.11
C ASN A 26 -1.45 -20.48 3.27
N PRO A 27 -2.02 -19.29 3.46
CA PRO A 27 -2.93 -19.03 4.57
C PRO A 27 -4.28 -19.75 4.46
N ALA A 28 -4.63 -20.24 3.28
CA ALA A 28 -5.88 -20.98 3.06
C ALA A 28 -5.80 -22.45 3.48
N THR A 29 -4.60 -23.06 3.40
CA THR A 29 -4.41 -24.51 3.66
C THR A 29 -3.39 -24.79 4.76
N GLU A 30 -2.64 -23.78 5.20
CA GLU A 30 -1.47 -23.86 6.10
C GLU A 30 -0.31 -24.71 5.54
N GLU A 31 -0.34 -25.01 4.25
CA GLU A 31 0.72 -25.76 3.59
C GLU A 31 1.91 -24.86 3.22
N ILE A 32 3.10 -25.42 3.25
CA ILE A 32 4.32 -24.75 2.82
C ILE A 32 4.33 -24.63 1.29
N LEU A 33 4.30 -23.41 0.76
CA LEU A 33 4.43 -23.11 -0.67
C LEU A 33 5.86 -23.36 -1.19
N GLY A 34 6.82 -23.24 -0.29
CA GLY A 34 8.24 -23.45 -0.55
C GLY A 34 9.12 -22.61 0.37
N ASN A 35 10.45 -22.71 0.13
CA ASN A 35 11.46 -21.99 0.90
C ASN A 35 11.99 -20.80 0.09
N ALA A 36 11.92 -19.59 0.64
CA ALA A 36 12.53 -18.41 0.07
C ALA A 36 13.93 -18.17 0.68
N SER A 37 14.85 -17.65 -0.12
CA SER A 37 16.23 -17.35 0.31
C SER A 37 16.25 -16.20 1.30
N LYS A 38 17.06 -16.32 2.38
CA LYS A 38 17.23 -15.30 3.41
C LYS A 38 18.57 -14.58 3.23
N ALA A 39 18.53 -13.29 2.91
CA ALA A 39 19.72 -12.49 2.65
C ALA A 39 20.66 -12.46 3.86
N SER A 40 21.95 -12.65 3.60
CA SER A 40 23.03 -12.41 4.55
C SER A 40 23.42 -10.92 4.55
N ARG A 41 24.27 -10.53 5.51
CA ARG A 41 24.86 -9.19 5.55
C ARG A 41 25.65 -8.89 4.28
N GLU A 42 26.42 -9.86 3.78
CA GLU A 42 27.20 -9.73 2.54
C GLU A 42 26.29 -9.52 1.31
N ASP A 43 25.13 -10.17 1.25
CA ASP A 43 24.16 -9.95 0.16
C ASP A 43 23.65 -8.51 0.16
N VAL A 44 23.40 -7.94 1.34
CA VAL A 44 22.97 -6.52 1.45
C VAL A 44 24.08 -5.58 0.99
N ASP A 45 25.34 -5.83 1.40
CA ASP A 45 26.49 -5.03 0.97
C ASP A 45 26.70 -5.11 -0.56
N ASN A 46 26.52 -6.30 -1.14
CA ASN A 46 26.60 -6.50 -2.59
C ASN A 46 25.47 -5.79 -3.34
N ALA A 47 24.24 -5.83 -2.82
CA ALA A 47 23.10 -5.12 -3.39
C ALA A 47 23.29 -3.58 -3.33
N LEU A 48 23.85 -3.05 -2.26
CA LEU A 48 24.18 -1.64 -2.12
C LEU A 48 25.18 -1.18 -3.18
N LYS A 49 26.28 -1.91 -3.34
CA LYS A 49 27.30 -1.62 -4.37
C LYS A 49 26.74 -1.76 -5.79
N SER A 50 25.90 -2.76 -6.01
CA SER A 50 25.22 -2.97 -7.28
C SER A 50 24.26 -1.80 -7.61
N ALA A 51 23.46 -1.37 -6.62
CA ALA A 51 22.54 -0.25 -6.80
C ALA A 51 23.24 1.09 -7.08
N GLU A 52 24.41 1.31 -6.48
CA GLU A 52 25.25 2.51 -6.76
C GLU A 52 25.74 2.51 -8.20
N LYS A 53 26.23 1.36 -8.71
CA LYS A 53 26.63 1.21 -10.13
C LYS A 53 25.42 1.37 -11.07
N GLY A 54 24.30 0.74 -10.73
CA GLY A 54 23.06 0.86 -11.50
C GLY A 54 22.53 2.29 -11.58
N LEU A 55 22.69 3.08 -10.52
CA LEU A 55 22.34 4.51 -10.52
C LEU A 55 23.13 5.29 -11.56
N GLU A 56 24.44 5.06 -11.70
CA GLU A 56 25.27 5.75 -12.68
C GLU A 56 24.81 5.47 -14.11
N ILE A 57 24.35 4.26 -14.41
CA ILE A 57 23.78 3.91 -15.70
C ILE A 57 22.43 4.60 -15.89
N TRP A 58 21.52 4.45 -14.93
CA TRP A 58 20.13 4.82 -15.09
C TRP A 58 19.88 6.34 -15.09
N LYS A 59 20.60 7.10 -14.27
CA LYS A 59 20.50 8.56 -14.25
C LYS A 59 20.96 9.20 -15.56
N ASN A 60 21.86 8.52 -16.32
CA ASN A 60 22.35 8.95 -17.62
C ASN A 60 21.54 8.36 -18.80
N THR A 61 20.60 7.45 -18.55
CA THR A 61 19.64 6.93 -19.54
C THR A 61 18.60 8.01 -19.84
N SER A 62 18.30 8.24 -21.11
CA SER A 62 17.36 9.30 -21.49
C SER A 62 15.96 9.06 -20.90
N PRO A 63 15.18 10.12 -20.59
CA PRO A 63 13.80 9.96 -20.12
C PRO A 63 12.91 9.17 -21.09
N TRP A 64 13.16 9.27 -22.38
CA TRP A 64 12.41 8.54 -23.42
C TRP A 64 12.69 7.03 -23.36
N GLU A 65 13.94 6.66 -23.20
CA GLU A 65 14.34 5.25 -23.06
C GLU A 65 13.83 4.65 -21.74
N ARG A 66 13.98 5.37 -20.61
CA ARG A 66 13.39 4.95 -19.33
C ARG A 66 11.88 4.75 -19.46
N SER A 67 11.17 5.72 -20.05
CA SER A 67 9.73 5.62 -20.30
C SER A 67 9.36 4.38 -21.11
N SER A 68 10.10 4.10 -22.19
CA SER A 68 9.87 2.91 -23.04
C SER A 68 10.02 1.62 -22.26
N ILE A 69 11.07 1.50 -21.44
CA ILE A 69 11.30 0.30 -20.60
C ILE A 69 10.20 0.15 -19.55
N ILE A 70 9.83 1.24 -18.85
CA ILE A 70 8.78 1.23 -17.82
C ILE A 70 7.42 0.83 -18.41
N ARG A 71 7.10 1.28 -19.64
CA ARG A 71 5.89 0.89 -20.35
C ARG A 71 5.88 -0.59 -20.70
N LYS A 72 7.00 -1.14 -21.19
CA LYS A 72 7.14 -2.57 -21.47
C LYS A 72 6.88 -3.42 -20.22
N ILE A 73 7.26 -2.93 -19.04
CA ILE A 73 6.97 -3.61 -17.76
C ILE A 73 5.46 -3.66 -17.53
N ALA A 74 4.72 -2.55 -17.73
CA ALA A 74 3.27 -2.53 -17.61
C ALA A 74 2.59 -3.53 -18.56
N ASP A 75 3.00 -3.55 -19.82
CA ASP A 75 2.47 -4.47 -20.83
C ASP A 75 2.76 -5.94 -20.45
N LYS A 76 3.96 -6.22 -19.99
CA LYS A 76 4.36 -7.57 -19.56
C LYS A 76 3.63 -8.04 -18.30
N MET A 77 3.33 -7.13 -17.38
CA MET A 77 2.49 -7.44 -16.22
C MET A 77 1.08 -7.85 -16.64
N ARG A 78 0.47 -7.13 -17.60
CA ARG A 78 -0.85 -7.50 -18.15
C ARG A 78 -0.81 -8.85 -18.86
N GLU A 79 0.25 -9.14 -19.64
CA GLU A 79 0.46 -10.43 -20.27
C GLU A 79 0.57 -11.58 -19.24
N LYS A 80 1.31 -11.36 -18.14
CA LYS A 80 1.51 -12.34 -17.06
C LYS A 80 0.46 -12.22 -15.93
N ARG A 81 -0.69 -11.56 -16.18
CA ARG A 81 -1.71 -11.23 -15.16
C ARG A 81 -2.07 -12.42 -14.27
N ASP A 82 -2.43 -13.53 -14.88
CA ASP A 82 -2.95 -14.69 -14.15
C ASP A 82 -1.84 -15.40 -13.34
N ASN A 83 -0.59 -15.37 -13.81
CA ASN A 83 0.55 -15.87 -13.05
C ASN A 83 0.81 -15.02 -11.80
N LEU A 84 0.85 -13.69 -11.95
CA LEU A 84 1.02 -12.75 -10.83
C LEU A 84 -0.15 -12.84 -9.83
N ALA A 85 -1.38 -12.95 -10.32
CA ALA A 85 -2.57 -13.13 -9.49
C ALA A 85 -2.51 -14.43 -8.68
N LYS A 86 -2.04 -15.53 -9.30
CA LYS A 86 -1.87 -16.82 -8.62
C LYS A 86 -0.87 -16.72 -7.45
N TRP A 87 0.27 -16.05 -7.63
CA TRP A 87 1.21 -15.81 -6.55
C TRP A 87 0.54 -15.09 -5.38
N MET A 88 -0.16 -13.97 -5.65
CA MET A 88 -0.86 -13.20 -4.61
C MET A 88 -1.93 -14.01 -3.89
N THR A 89 -2.75 -14.77 -4.62
CA THR A 89 -3.78 -15.59 -3.98
C THR A 89 -3.17 -16.66 -3.06
N LEU A 90 -2.09 -17.29 -3.49
CA LEU A 90 -1.45 -18.33 -2.69
C LEU A 90 -0.70 -17.77 -1.47
N GLU A 91 -0.05 -16.61 -1.59
CA GLU A 91 0.73 -16.00 -0.51
C GLU A 91 -0.13 -15.17 0.46
N VAL A 92 -1.07 -14.38 -0.05
CA VAL A 92 -1.91 -13.46 0.74
C VAL A 92 -3.20 -14.11 1.20
N GLY A 93 -3.76 -15.01 0.37
CA GLY A 93 -5.07 -15.64 0.58
C GLY A 93 -6.24 -14.90 -0.08
N LYS A 94 -6.02 -13.72 -0.68
CA LYS A 94 -7.11 -12.96 -1.34
C LYS A 94 -7.71 -13.71 -2.52
N PRO A 95 -9.00 -13.48 -2.85
CA PRO A 95 -9.65 -14.07 -4.02
C PRO A 95 -8.89 -13.78 -5.32
N PHE A 96 -8.80 -14.78 -6.20
CA PHE A 96 -8.05 -14.69 -7.46
C PHE A 96 -8.51 -13.52 -8.34
N LYS A 97 -9.83 -13.25 -8.39
CA LYS A 97 -10.40 -12.11 -9.11
C LYS A 97 -9.93 -10.76 -8.55
N GLU A 98 -9.80 -10.64 -7.23
CA GLU A 98 -9.23 -9.43 -6.59
C GLU A 98 -7.74 -9.30 -6.91
N ALA A 99 -7.01 -10.41 -6.90
CA ALA A 99 -5.60 -10.42 -7.26
C ALA A 99 -5.38 -10.01 -8.73
N GLN A 100 -6.23 -10.46 -9.67
CA GLN A 100 -6.20 -9.98 -11.05
C GLN A 100 -6.44 -8.47 -11.15
N GLY A 101 -7.36 -7.93 -10.34
CA GLY A 101 -7.60 -6.49 -10.24
C GLY A 101 -6.36 -5.73 -9.73
N GLU A 102 -5.63 -6.30 -8.76
CA GLU A 102 -4.38 -5.71 -8.27
C GLU A 102 -3.29 -5.68 -9.35
N VAL A 103 -3.18 -6.73 -10.18
CA VAL A 103 -2.23 -6.74 -11.32
C VAL A 103 -2.54 -5.61 -12.29
N ASN A 104 -3.82 -5.45 -12.68
CA ASN A 104 -4.20 -4.38 -13.60
C ASN A 104 -3.87 -3.00 -13.04
N GLY A 105 -4.27 -2.71 -11.79
CA GLY A 105 -3.94 -1.43 -11.15
C GLY A 105 -2.44 -1.21 -10.98
N SER A 106 -1.65 -2.26 -10.78
CA SER A 106 -0.19 -2.18 -10.71
C SER A 106 0.43 -1.87 -12.07
N ALA A 107 -0.09 -2.45 -13.14
CA ALA A 107 0.32 -2.13 -14.51
C ALA A 107 -0.03 -0.68 -14.88
N ASP A 108 -1.21 -0.19 -14.47
CA ASP A 108 -1.62 1.20 -14.69
C ASP A 108 -0.68 2.19 -13.98
N ILE A 109 -0.16 1.84 -12.79
CA ILE A 109 0.83 2.65 -12.08
C ILE A 109 2.17 2.71 -12.83
N PHE A 110 2.65 1.60 -13.39
CA PHE A 110 3.84 1.59 -14.23
C PHE A 110 3.63 2.43 -15.49
N GLU A 111 2.48 2.28 -16.15
CA GLU A 111 2.12 3.06 -17.34
C GLU A 111 2.07 4.55 -17.04
N TRP A 112 1.41 4.97 -15.94
CA TRP A 112 1.39 6.36 -15.48
C TRP A 112 2.81 6.91 -15.29
N ASN A 113 3.66 6.19 -14.56
CA ASN A 113 5.03 6.61 -14.30
C ASN A 113 5.91 6.63 -15.58
N ALA A 114 5.62 5.77 -16.57
CA ALA A 114 6.28 5.86 -17.88
C ALA A 114 6.01 7.21 -18.55
N GLU A 115 4.77 7.73 -18.46
CA GLU A 115 4.43 9.04 -19.00
C GLU A 115 5.00 10.19 -18.16
N GLU A 116 4.95 10.09 -16.83
CA GLU A 116 5.53 11.12 -15.94
C GLU A 116 7.05 11.24 -16.08
N THR A 117 7.75 10.17 -16.47
CA THR A 117 9.20 10.21 -16.77
C THR A 117 9.57 11.31 -17.75
N LYS A 118 8.73 11.55 -18.75
CA LYS A 118 8.94 12.55 -19.81
C LYS A 118 8.53 13.96 -19.38
N ARG A 119 7.88 14.14 -18.22
CA ARG A 119 7.31 15.41 -17.72
C ARG A 119 8.11 16.03 -16.58
N ILE A 120 9.33 15.58 -16.34
CA ILE A 120 10.25 16.17 -15.35
C ILE A 120 10.84 17.46 -15.97
N PHE A 121 10.00 18.50 -16.05
CA PHE A 121 10.40 19.76 -16.67
C PHE A 121 11.09 20.67 -15.65
N GLY A 122 12.23 21.28 -16.07
CA GLY A 122 12.84 22.39 -15.37
C GLY A 122 12.14 23.72 -15.68
N GLN A 123 12.68 24.81 -15.14
CA GLN A 123 12.19 26.17 -15.35
C GLN A 123 13.34 27.10 -15.67
N THR A 124 13.10 28.05 -16.56
CA THR A 124 13.93 29.25 -16.71
C THR A 124 13.23 30.39 -15.99
N VAL A 125 13.92 30.99 -15.03
CA VAL A 125 13.39 32.08 -14.20
C VAL A 125 14.12 33.37 -14.58
N GLU A 126 13.37 34.45 -14.79
CA GLU A 126 13.96 35.76 -15.03
C GLU A 126 14.72 36.24 -13.79
N SER A 127 15.93 36.69 -14.02
CA SER A 127 16.79 37.26 -12.97
C SER A 127 16.51 38.74 -12.77
N ARG A 128 16.67 39.20 -11.50
CA ARG A 128 16.68 40.63 -11.21
C ARG A 128 17.87 41.39 -11.83
N PHE A 129 18.89 40.69 -12.28
CA PHE A 129 20.08 41.22 -12.89
C PHE A 129 20.03 40.96 -14.41
N ALA A 130 20.13 42.02 -15.23
CA ALA A 130 19.94 41.95 -16.69
C ALA A 130 20.94 41.03 -17.38
N ASP A 131 22.14 40.89 -16.84
CA ASP A 131 23.25 40.11 -17.38
C ASP A 131 23.39 38.71 -16.81
N THR A 132 22.29 38.18 -16.19
CA THR A 132 22.27 36.83 -15.63
C THR A 132 21.05 36.06 -16.08
N ARG A 133 21.11 34.72 -15.93
CA ARG A 133 20.00 33.81 -16.17
C ARG A 133 19.94 32.77 -15.05
N VAL A 134 18.71 32.35 -14.66
CA VAL A 134 18.49 31.30 -13.67
C VAL A 134 17.78 30.12 -14.31
N HIS A 135 18.39 28.96 -14.21
CA HIS A 135 17.81 27.68 -14.63
C HIS A 135 17.58 26.79 -13.43
N VAL A 136 16.34 26.30 -13.27
CA VAL A 136 15.97 25.31 -12.26
C VAL A 136 15.80 23.96 -12.94
N TYR A 137 16.40 22.92 -12.42
CA TYR A 137 16.29 21.57 -12.94
C TYR A 137 16.27 20.52 -11.83
N TYR A 138 15.86 19.31 -12.20
CA TYR A 138 15.69 18.19 -11.27
C TYR A 138 16.72 17.11 -11.54
N GLN A 139 17.21 16.50 -10.47
CA GLN A 139 18.16 15.37 -10.52
C GLN A 139 17.64 14.23 -9.65
N PRO A 140 17.88 12.95 -10.00
CA PRO A 140 17.54 11.82 -9.14
C PRO A 140 18.10 11.99 -7.74
N VAL A 141 17.33 11.63 -6.72
CA VAL A 141 17.80 11.69 -5.32
C VAL A 141 18.96 10.73 -5.06
N GLY A 142 19.06 9.61 -5.79
CA GLY A 142 20.08 8.59 -5.66
C GLY A 142 19.51 7.18 -5.52
N VAL A 143 20.16 6.35 -4.72
CA VAL A 143 19.69 4.97 -4.43
C VAL A 143 18.53 4.99 -3.44
N VAL A 144 17.46 4.25 -3.74
CA VAL A 144 16.23 4.16 -2.94
C VAL A 144 16.11 2.80 -2.26
N ALA A 145 15.81 2.78 -0.97
CA ALA A 145 15.34 1.60 -0.27
C ALA A 145 13.80 1.57 -0.28
N ALA A 146 13.19 0.57 -0.91
CA ALA A 146 11.76 0.36 -1.00
C ALA A 146 11.34 -0.79 -0.06
N LEU A 147 10.65 -0.47 1.04
CA LEU A 147 10.21 -1.43 2.05
C LEU A 147 8.69 -1.64 1.90
N THR A 148 8.26 -2.85 1.56
CA THR A 148 6.88 -3.12 1.20
C THR A 148 6.24 -4.20 2.07
N PRO A 149 4.94 -4.04 2.45
CA PRO A 149 4.21 -4.99 3.26
C PRO A 149 3.57 -6.10 2.41
N TRP A 150 2.93 -7.04 3.10
CA TRP A 150 2.37 -8.27 2.53
C TRP A 150 0.97 -8.15 1.92
N ASN A 151 0.16 -7.17 2.32
CA ASN A 151 -1.29 -7.16 2.03
C ASN A 151 -1.65 -6.84 0.57
N PHE A 152 -0.88 -5.99 -0.08
CA PHE A 152 -0.96 -5.67 -1.52
C PHE A 152 0.46 -5.66 -2.11
N PRO A 153 1.11 -6.84 -2.18
CA PRO A 153 2.54 -6.92 -2.47
C PRO A 153 2.90 -6.36 -3.84
N LEU A 154 2.02 -6.51 -4.83
CA LEU A 154 2.30 -6.05 -6.18
C LEU A 154 2.10 -4.53 -6.32
N VAL A 155 0.93 -3.99 -5.92
CA VAL A 155 0.64 -2.57 -6.11
C VAL A 155 1.55 -1.67 -5.26
N LEU A 156 1.85 -2.08 -4.01
CA LEU A 156 2.72 -1.28 -3.12
C LEU A 156 4.19 -1.31 -3.56
N SER A 157 4.66 -2.43 -4.13
CA SER A 157 5.99 -2.49 -4.75
C SER A 157 6.03 -1.72 -6.07
N SER A 158 4.97 -1.81 -6.88
CA SER A 158 4.86 -1.09 -8.15
C SER A 158 4.94 0.42 -7.97
N ARG A 159 4.24 0.99 -6.96
CA ARG A 159 4.30 2.42 -6.65
C ARG A 159 5.74 2.90 -6.38
N LYS A 160 6.50 2.13 -5.62
CA LYS A 160 7.87 2.50 -5.22
C LYS A 160 8.88 2.28 -6.35
N ILE A 161 8.83 1.10 -6.99
CA ILE A 161 9.78 0.72 -8.05
C ILE A 161 9.57 1.63 -9.28
N SER A 162 8.33 1.76 -9.78
CA SER A 162 8.08 2.52 -11.00
C SER A 162 8.39 4.01 -10.84
N THR A 163 8.10 4.61 -9.67
CA THR A 163 8.41 6.02 -9.41
C THR A 163 9.93 6.25 -9.28
N ALA A 164 10.66 5.33 -8.63
CA ALA A 164 12.12 5.39 -8.57
C ALA A 164 12.74 5.32 -9.98
N LEU A 165 12.28 4.37 -10.80
CA LEU A 165 12.72 4.23 -12.19
C LEU A 165 12.40 5.46 -13.02
N ALA A 166 11.19 6.00 -12.90
CA ALA A 166 10.77 7.21 -13.61
C ALA A 166 11.66 8.40 -13.28
N ALA A 167 12.01 8.59 -12.02
CA ALA A 167 12.88 9.66 -11.55
C ALA A 167 14.36 9.49 -11.97
N GLY A 168 14.76 8.31 -12.45
CA GLY A 168 16.16 8.00 -12.77
C GLY A 168 16.98 7.49 -11.59
N CYS A 169 16.32 7.04 -10.51
CA CYS A 169 16.92 6.41 -9.34
C CYS A 169 17.13 4.91 -9.56
N SER A 170 18.12 4.33 -8.89
CA SER A 170 18.15 2.88 -8.67
C SER A 170 17.41 2.53 -7.38
N VAL A 171 16.98 1.27 -7.24
CA VAL A 171 16.14 0.83 -6.12
C VAL A 171 16.55 -0.55 -5.60
N ILE A 172 16.60 -0.69 -4.29
CA ILE A 172 16.66 -1.97 -3.60
C ILE A 172 15.30 -2.20 -2.96
N VAL A 173 14.55 -3.18 -3.47
CA VAL A 173 13.24 -3.54 -2.90
C VAL A 173 13.39 -4.67 -1.89
N LYS A 174 12.77 -4.48 -0.73
CA LYS A 174 12.66 -5.48 0.32
C LYS A 174 11.18 -5.82 0.50
N PRO A 175 10.70 -6.92 -0.10
CA PRO A 175 9.33 -7.40 0.11
C PRO A 175 9.14 -7.95 1.52
N ASP A 176 7.89 -8.06 1.96
CA ASP A 176 7.59 -8.80 3.18
C ASP A 176 7.97 -10.28 3.04
N VAL A 177 8.40 -10.90 4.14
CA VAL A 177 8.74 -12.33 4.17
C VAL A 177 7.53 -13.25 3.94
N ILE A 178 6.32 -12.73 4.13
CA ILE A 178 5.08 -13.46 3.94
C ILE A 178 4.73 -13.60 2.46
N THR A 179 5.06 -12.58 1.64
CA THR A 179 4.63 -12.50 0.23
C THR A 179 5.77 -12.11 -0.71
N PRO A 180 6.92 -12.81 -0.66
CA PRO A 180 8.08 -12.43 -1.45
C PRO A 180 7.94 -12.78 -2.94
N GLY A 181 7.26 -13.87 -3.29
CA GLY A 181 7.22 -14.42 -4.65
C GLY A 181 6.53 -13.50 -5.65
N THR A 182 5.47 -12.83 -5.24
CA THR A 182 4.79 -11.83 -6.08
C THR A 182 5.76 -10.70 -6.50
N VAL A 183 6.57 -10.20 -5.57
CA VAL A 183 7.54 -9.13 -5.85
C VAL A 183 8.75 -9.65 -6.61
N MET A 184 9.16 -10.90 -6.38
CA MET A 184 10.21 -11.57 -7.14
C MET A 184 9.81 -11.69 -8.61
N GLU A 185 8.58 -12.09 -8.92
CA GLU A 185 8.08 -12.12 -10.32
C GLU A 185 8.06 -10.71 -10.94
N LEU A 186 7.68 -9.67 -10.20
CA LEU A 186 7.75 -8.29 -10.69
C LEU A 186 9.18 -7.87 -11.05
N VAL A 187 10.15 -8.21 -10.20
CA VAL A 187 11.57 -7.88 -10.44
C VAL A 187 12.11 -8.68 -11.63
N ASP A 188 11.67 -9.93 -11.80
CA ASP A 188 12.02 -10.74 -12.99
C ASP A 188 11.43 -10.13 -14.28
N ILE A 189 10.21 -9.59 -14.22
CA ILE A 189 9.61 -8.82 -15.32
C ILE A 189 10.45 -7.57 -15.64
N CYS A 190 10.93 -6.85 -14.63
CA CYS A 190 11.83 -5.70 -14.87
C CYS A 190 13.08 -6.12 -15.64
N ARG A 191 13.71 -7.23 -15.26
CA ARG A 191 14.87 -7.83 -15.97
C ARG A 191 14.53 -8.19 -17.41
N GLU A 192 13.42 -8.90 -17.64
CA GLU A 192 12.97 -9.31 -18.98
C GLU A 192 12.68 -8.12 -19.90
N CYS A 193 12.23 -7.00 -19.34
CA CYS A 193 11.93 -5.77 -20.09
C CYS A 193 13.16 -4.88 -20.37
N GLY A 194 14.34 -5.29 -19.91
CA GLY A 194 15.61 -4.62 -20.22
C GLY A 194 16.01 -3.54 -19.21
N VAL A 195 15.54 -3.60 -17.97
CA VAL A 195 16.11 -2.78 -16.89
C VAL A 195 17.56 -3.19 -16.68
N PRO A 196 18.53 -2.26 -16.75
CA PRO A 196 19.95 -2.61 -16.66
C PRO A 196 20.34 -3.23 -15.30
N PRO A 197 21.38 -4.11 -15.27
CA PRO A 197 21.91 -4.65 -14.03
C PRO A 197 22.17 -3.56 -12.97
N GLY A 198 21.83 -3.83 -11.72
CA GLY A 198 22.02 -2.92 -10.59
C GLY A 198 20.93 -1.85 -10.42
N VAL A 199 20.15 -1.52 -11.46
CA VAL A 199 19.09 -0.49 -11.34
C VAL A 199 17.96 -0.95 -10.42
N VAL A 200 17.56 -2.20 -10.50
CA VAL A 200 16.63 -2.84 -9.55
C VAL A 200 17.36 -4.00 -8.89
N ASN A 201 17.32 -4.05 -7.56
CA ASN A 201 17.79 -5.15 -6.75
C ASN A 201 16.69 -5.59 -5.80
N LEU A 202 16.66 -6.86 -5.38
CA LEU A 202 15.72 -7.39 -4.40
C LEU A 202 16.44 -8.17 -3.32
N LEU A 203 16.11 -7.86 -2.07
CA LEU A 203 16.59 -8.56 -0.89
C LEU A 203 15.42 -9.15 -0.11
N SER A 204 15.40 -10.46 0.02
CA SER A 204 14.41 -11.22 0.79
C SER A 204 15.04 -11.76 2.07
N GLY A 205 14.32 -11.73 3.20
CA GLY A 205 14.84 -12.21 4.48
C GLY A 205 14.41 -11.34 5.66
N ASP A 206 15.15 -11.41 6.77
CA ASP A 206 14.81 -10.79 8.04
C ASP A 206 14.57 -9.28 7.93
N PRO A 207 13.34 -8.79 8.19
CA PRO A 207 13.00 -7.39 7.92
C PRO A 207 13.79 -6.39 8.77
N PRO A 208 13.96 -6.56 10.09
CA PRO A 208 14.74 -5.63 10.90
C PRO A 208 16.20 -5.54 10.49
N SER A 209 16.85 -6.67 10.26
CA SER A 209 18.29 -6.74 9.92
C SER A 209 18.59 -6.06 8.58
N ILE A 210 17.82 -6.41 7.52
CA ILE A 210 18.00 -5.83 6.19
C ILE A 210 17.69 -4.32 6.21
N ALA A 211 16.58 -3.91 6.84
CA ALA A 211 16.20 -2.50 6.91
C ALA A 211 17.25 -1.67 7.64
N GLN A 212 17.73 -2.15 8.79
CA GLN A 212 18.78 -1.46 9.57
C GLN A 212 20.05 -1.27 8.75
N GLN A 213 20.52 -2.32 8.05
CA GLN A 213 21.73 -2.25 7.25
C GLN A 213 21.58 -1.30 6.05
N LEU A 214 20.44 -1.32 5.36
CA LEU A 214 20.14 -0.38 4.27
C LEU A 214 20.13 1.07 4.78
N ILE A 215 19.42 1.36 5.86
CA ILE A 215 19.27 2.71 6.42
C ILE A 215 20.61 3.24 6.93
N SER A 216 21.44 2.38 7.54
CA SER A 216 22.75 2.77 8.04
C SER A 216 23.78 3.02 6.93
N SER A 217 23.48 2.69 5.67
CA SER A 217 24.39 2.88 4.54
C SER A 217 24.38 4.31 4.01
N ASP A 218 25.57 4.84 3.67
CA ASP A 218 25.71 6.14 3.00
C ASP A 218 25.23 6.12 1.54
N ILE A 219 25.07 4.93 0.96
CA ILE A 219 24.60 4.75 -0.41
C ILE A 219 23.09 5.07 -0.52
N ILE A 220 22.28 4.71 0.48
CA ILE A 220 20.84 4.97 0.48
C ILE A 220 20.57 6.46 0.74
N LYS A 221 19.91 7.11 -0.21
CA LYS A 221 19.54 8.53 -0.14
C LYS A 221 18.06 8.76 0.17
N LYS A 222 17.24 7.77 -0.13
CA LYS A 222 15.79 7.81 0.13
C LYS A 222 15.28 6.48 0.62
N ILE A 223 14.33 6.56 1.56
CA ILE A 223 13.56 5.41 2.05
C ILE A 223 12.09 5.64 1.66
N SER A 224 11.48 4.67 0.98
CA SER A 224 10.04 4.63 0.74
C SER A 224 9.46 3.41 1.46
N ILE A 225 8.63 3.65 2.46
CA ILE A 225 8.07 2.58 3.29
C ILE A 225 6.55 2.60 3.30
N THR A 226 5.95 1.42 3.18
CA THR A 226 4.57 1.14 3.57
C THR A 226 4.56 0.09 4.68
N GLY A 227 3.83 0.36 5.77
CA GLY A 227 3.80 -0.54 6.92
C GLY A 227 2.99 -0.01 8.10
N SER A 228 3.19 -0.56 9.30
CA SER A 228 2.52 -0.06 10.51
C SER A 228 3.15 1.25 10.99
N THR A 229 2.34 2.10 11.64
CA THR A 229 2.82 3.36 12.25
C THR A 229 3.99 3.14 13.20
N ARG A 230 3.98 2.04 13.97
CA ARG A 230 5.08 1.67 14.87
C ARG A 230 6.39 1.46 14.12
N VAL A 231 6.35 0.72 13.01
CA VAL A 231 7.54 0.47 12.17
C VAL A 231 7.99 1.75 11.48
N GLY A 232 7.07 2.55 10.96
CA GLY A 232 7.38 3.84 10.33
C GLY A 232 8.13 4.78 11.29
N LYS A 233 7.68 4.90 12.54
CA LYS A 233 8.37 5.69 13.58
C LYS A 233 9.80 5.19 13.87
N LEU A 234 10.01 3.86 13.85
CA LEU A 234 11.35 3.28 14.04
C LEU A 234 12.29 3.62 12.88
N ILE A 235 11.78 3.44 11.64
CA ILE A 235 12.53 3.78 10.42
C ILE A 235 12.88 5.27 10.38
N LEU A 236 11.94 6.14 10.74
CA LEU A 236 12.18 7.59 10.78
C LEU A 236 13.29 7.97 11.78
N LYS A 237 13.28 7.35 12.96
CA LYS A 237 14.35 7.57 13.95
C LYS A 237 15.73 7.18 13.41
N GLN A 238 15.82 6.04 12.72
CA GLN A 238 17.09 5.58 12.13
C GLN A 238 17.53 6.46 10.94
N ALA A 239 16.59 6.89 10.11
CA ALA A 239 16.86 7.74 8.95
C ALA A 239 17.37 9.15 9.34
N ALA A 240 16.99 9.62 10.53
CA ALA A 240 17.39 10.94 11.05
C ALA A 240 18.90 11.08 11.18
N ASP A 241 19.64 10.02 11.55
CA ASP A 241 21.10 10.05 11.73
C ASP A 241 21.85 10.44 10.45
N LYS A 242 21.26 10.19 9.27
CA LYS A 242 21.84 10.50 7.96
C LYS A 242 21.03 11.54 7.18
N VAL A 243 20.03 12.14 7.80
CA VAL A 243 19.11 13.12 7.16
C VAL A 243 18.53 12.57 5.84
N GLN A 244 18.24 11.27 5.79
CA GLN A 244 17.72 10.62 4.60
C GLN A 244 16.30 11.08 4.31
N ARG A 245 15.97 11.24 3.03
CA ARG A 245 14.60 11.54 2.62
C ARG A 245 13.71 10.31 2.85
N VAL A 246 12.56 10.50 3.47
CA VAL A 246 11.61 9.41 3.74
C VAL A 246 10.24 9.75 3.17
N THR A 247 9.57 8.77 2.55
CA THR A 247 8.14 8.79 2.22
C THR A 247 7.49 7.64 2.98
N MET A 248 6.39 7.92 3.68
CA MET A 248 5.75 6.96 4.58
C MET A 248 4.26 6.82 4.27
N GLU A 249 3.83 5.59 4.02
CA GLU A 249 2.43 5.17 3.94
C GLU A 249 2.17 4.18 5.08
N LEU A 250 1.51 4.63 6.14
CA LEU A 250 1.37 3.87 7.37
C LEU A 250 -0.09 3.45 7.62
N SER A 251 -0.39 3.05 8.87
CA SER A 251 -1.72 2.61 9.28
C SER A 251 -2.82 3.63 8.97
N GLY A 252 -4.02 3.12 8.66
CA GLY A 252 -5.23 3.91 8.50
C GLY A 252 -6.38 3.40 9.39
N HIS A 253 -7.33 4.28 9.71
CA HIS A 253 -8.53 3.92 10.48
C HIS A 253 -9.73 4.69 9.96
N SER A 254 -10.06 4.42 8.70
CA SER A 254 -10.95 5.24 7.89
C SER A 254 -12.37 5.29 8.41
N PRO A 255 -13.00 6.47 8.53
CA PRO A 255 -14.42 6.60 8.80
C PRO A 255 -15.23 6.35 7.51
N PHE A 256 -16.41 5.73 7.67
CA PHE A 256 -17.45 5.58 6.65
C PHE A 256 -18.71 6.28 7.16
N ILE A 257 -19.09 7.37 6.51
CA ILE A 257 -20.16 8.27 6.98
C ILE A 257 -21.35 8.17 6.00
N VAL A 258 -22.53 7.83 6.54
CA VAL A 258 -23.80 7.76 5.77
C VAL A 258 -24.75 8.82 6.29
N PHE A 259 -24.97 9.86 5.51
CA PHE A 259 -25.89 10.95 5.85
C PHE A 259 -27.36 10.56 5.62
N GLU A 260 -28.29 11.34 6.18
CA GLU A 260 -29.73 11.10 6.11
C GLU A 260 -30.31 11.14 4.70
N ASP A 261 -29.65 11.82 3.78
CA ASP A 261 -30.04 11.99 2.37
C ASP A 261 -29.38 10.95 1.44
N ALA A 262 -28.51 10.09 1.95
CA ALA A 262 -27.83 9.09 1.16
C ALA A 262 -28.77 8.03 0.60
N ASP A 263 -28.45 7.53 -0.61
CA ASP A 263 -29.03 6.31 -1.16
C ASP A 263 -28.48 5.09 -0.38
N ILE A 264 -29.30 4.53 0.48
CA ILE A 264 -28.89 3.46 1.40
C ILE A 264 -28.46 2.19 0.69
N LYS A 265 -29.08 1.86 -0.46
CA LYS A 265 -28.70 0.67 -1.23
C LYS A 265 -27.28 0.84 -1.80
N LYS A 266 -27.01 1.98 -2.42
CA LYS A 266 -25.68 2.31 -2.95
C LYS A 266 -24.64 2.42 -1.84
N ALA A 267 -24.98 3.03 -0.70
CA ALA A 267 -24.10 3.15 0.45
C ALA A 267 -23.72 1.77 1.03
N ALA A 268 -24.68 0.83 1.11
CA ALA A 268 -24.42 -0.54 1.56
C ALA A 268 -23.54 -1.32 0.58
N ASP A 269 -23.78 -1.19 -0.74
CA ASP A 269 -22.94 -1.81 -1.77
C ASP A 269 -21.52 -1.27 -1.76
N MET A 270 -21.36 0.04 -1.62
CA MET A 270 -20.08 0.70 -1.46
C MET A 270 -19.35 0.22 -0.20
N ALA A 271 -20.06 0.12 0.92
CA ALA A 271 -19.51 -0.36 2.19
C ALA A 271 -19.01 -1.80 2.11
N ILE A 272 -19.78 -2.71 1.50
CA ILE A 272 -19.38 -4.11 1.25
C ILE A 272 -18.10 -4.16 0.42
N SER A 273 -18.07 -3.45 -0.70
CA SER A 273 -16.92 -3.43 -1.60
C SER A 273 -15.66 -2.85 -0.94
N ALA A 274 -15.78 -1.75 -0.20
CA ALA A 274 -14.65 -1.10 0.45
C ALA A 274 -14.13 -1.90 1.67
N LYS A 275 -15.06 -2.46 2.47
CA LYS A 275 -14.72 -3.12 3.74
C LYS A 275 -14.13 -4.51 3.54
N PHE A 276 -14.72 -5.32 2.69
CA PHE A 276 -14.39 -6.73 2.62
C PHE A 276 -13.33 -7.09 1.56
N ARG A 277 -12.89 -6.14 0.76
CA ARG A 277 -11.72 -6.32 -0.11
C ARG A 277 -10.53 -6.83 0.71
N ASN A 278 -9.85 -7.88 0.21
CA ASN A 278 -8.75 -8.57 0.90
C ASN A 278 -9.08 -8.91 2.36
N ASN A 279 -10.33 -9.30 2.62
CA ASN A 279 -10.86 -9.61 3.96
C ASN A 279 -10.63 -8.48 4.99
N GLY A 280 -10.73 -7.22 4.56
CA GLY A 280 -10.52 -6.03 5.39
C GLY A 280 -9.06 -5.73 5.75
N GLN A 281 -8.09 -6.48 5.22
CA GLN A 281 -6.66 -6.28 5.44
C GLN A 281 -6.09 -5.19 4.51
N VAL A 282 -6.68 -4.00 4.60
CA VAL A 282 -6.41 -2.85 3.74
C VAL A 282 -6.24 -1.59 4.59
N CYS A 283 -5.19 -0.83 4.37
CA CYS A 283 -4.95 0.43 5.09
C CYS A 283 -6.05 1.48 4.90
N ILE A 284 -6.75 1.45 3.74
CA ILE A 284 -7.90 2.31 3.44
C ILE A 284 -9.24 1.64 3.77
N SER A 285 -9.26 0.45 4.40
CA SER A 285 -10.53 -0.20 4.80
C SER A 285 -11.33 0.70 5.72
N PRO A 286 -12.64 0.91 5.47
CA PRO A 286 -13.49 1.59 6.44
C PRO A 286 -13.60 0.75 7.71
N ASN A 287 -13.22 1.34 8.83
CA ASN A 287 -13.15 0.66 10.12
C ASN A 287 -14.02 1.31 11.20
N ARG A 288 -14.58 2.50 10.92
CA ARG A 288 -15.44 3.26 11.83
C ARG A 288 -16.68 3.71 11.07
N PHE A 289 -17.82 3.04 11.28
CA PHE A 289 -19.04 3.30 10.53
C PHE A 289 -19.96 4.24 11.31
N TYR A 290 -20.14 5.44 10.81
CA TYR A 290 -21.05 6.45 11.33
C TYR A 290 -22.27 6.55 10.43
N ILE A 291 -23.45 6.22 10.94
CA ILE A 291 -24.69 6.24 10.17
C ILE A 291 -25.66 7.22 10.82
N HIS A 292 -26.22 8.15 10.04
CA HIS A 292 -27.22 9.07 10.55
C HIS A 292 -28.39 8.30 11.17
N GLU A 293 -28.85 8.72 12.37
CA GLU A 293 -29.83 8.00 13.20
C GLU A 293 -31.08 7.61 12.40
N LYS A 294 -31.62 8.52 11.57
CA LYS A 294 -32.79 8.28 10.72
C LYS A 294 -32.61 7.13 9.72
N LYS A 295 -31.38 6.77 9.37
CA LYS A 295 -31.04 5.76 8.37
C LYS A 295 -30.38 4.50 8.97
N LYS A 296 -30.01 4.53 10.24
CA LYS A 296 -29.24 3.46 10.87
C LYS A 296 -29.93 2.10 10.76
N LYS A 297 -31.21 1.99 11.12
CA LYS A 297 -31.92 0.71 11.07
C LYS A 297 -31.99 0.14 9.65
N GLU A 298 -32.29 0.97 8.65
CA GLU A 298 -32.38 0.58 7.24
C GLU A 298 -31.02 0.10 6.73
N PHE A 299 -29.96 0.89 6.97
CA PHE A 299 -28.59 0.57 6.55
C PHE A 299 -28.08 -0.73 7.20
N VAL A 300 -28.20 -0.86 8.53
CA VAL A 300 -27.71 -2.03 9.28
C VAL A 300 -28.38 -3.30 8.77
N ASN A 301 -29.72 -3.32 8.60
CA ASN A 301 -30.44 -4.49 8.13
C ASN A 301 -29.96 -4.91 6.74
N LEU A 302 -29.86 -3.96 5.81
CA LEU A 302 -29.43 -4.22 4.44
C LEU A 302 -27.97 -4.68 4.38
N PHE A 303 -27.08 -4.06 5.18
CA PHE A 303 -25.67 -4.40 5.23
C PHE A 303 -25.46 -5.82 5.80
N VAL A 304 -26.17 -6.17 6.87
CA VAL A 304 -26.14 -7.53 7.46
C VAL A 304 -26.64 -8.56 6.45
N GLU A 305 -27.78 -8.28 5.76
CA GLU A 305 -28.32 -9.18 4.74
C GLU A 305 -27.33 -9.44 3.59
N LYS A 306 -26.69 -8.37 3.08
CA LYS A 306 -25.69 -8.48 2.01
C LYS A 306 -24.41 -9.20 2.49
N THR A 307 -23.96 -8.93 3.71
CA THR A 307 -22.76 -9.56 4.28
C THR A 307 -22.93 -11.06 4.45
N LYS A 308 -24.13 -11.53 4.86
CA LYS A 308 -24.43 -12.97 4.98
C LYS A 308 -24.31 -13.74 3.67
N LYS A 309 -24.41 -13.07 2.53
CA LYS A 309 -24.31 -13.69 1.19
C LYS A 309 -22.88 -13.86 0.70
N LEU A 310 -21.89 -13.28 1.42
CA LEU A 310 -20.49 -13.36 1.03
C LEU A 310 -19.96 -14.78 1.26
N LYS A 311 -19.43 -15.40 0.22
CA LYS A 311 -18.86 -16.74 0.26
C LYS A 311 -17.41 -16.70 0.78
N ILE A 312 -17.17 -17.35 1.91
CA ILE A 312 -15.84 -17.55 2.49
C ILE A 312 -15.23 -18.83 1.90
N GLY A 313 -13.93 -18.82 1.59
CA GLY A 313 -13.25 -20.01 1.08
C GLY A 313 -11.84 -19.78 0.60
N ASN A 314 -11.27 -20.79 -0.06
CA ASN A 314 -9.97 -20.68 -0.69
C ASN A 314 -10.05 -19.66 -1.84
N GLY A 315 -9.17 -18.67 -1.83
CA GLY A 315 -9.16 -17.62 -2.86
C GLY A 315 -8.96 -18.10 -4.30
N MET A 316 -8.51 -19.34 -4.49
CA MET A 316 -8.41 -19.97 -5.82
C MET A 316 -9.75 -20.48 -6.35
N ASP A 317 -10.76 -20.61 -5.51
CA ASP A 317 -12.10 -21.04 -5.93
C ASP A 317 -12.85 -19.88 -6.60
N PRO A 318 -13.54 -20.11 -7.72
CA PRO A 318 -14.04 -19.03 -8.59
C PRO A 318 -15.11 -18.13 -7.96
N ASP A 319 -15.91 -18.66 -7.02
CA ASP A 319 -17.05 -17.92 -6.43
C ASP A 319 -16.73 -17.33 -5.04
N VAL A 320 -15.52 -17.52 -4.56
CA VAL A 320 -15.09 -17.00 -3.25
C VAL A 320 -14.92 -15.49 -3.30
N GLN A 321 -15.50 -14.81 -2.31
CA GLN A 321 -15.44 -13.36 -2.15
C GLN A 321 -14.60 -12.96 -0.93
N LEU A 322 -14.43 -13.86 0.05
CA LEU A 322 -13.62 -13.66 1.24
C LEU A 322 -12.63 -14.80 1.40
N GLY A 323 -11.36 -14.50 1.25
CA GLY A 323 -10.29 -15.42 1.56
C GLY A 323 -9.97 -15.48 3.07
N PRO A 324 -8.92 -16.22 3.46
CA PRO A 324 -8.44 -16.22 4.84
C PRO A 324 -7.78 -14.89 5.22
N LEU A 325 -7.52 -14.68 6.49
CA LEU A 325 -6.50 -13.77 6.97
C LEU A 325 -5.13 -14.30 6.59
N THR A 326 -4.17 -13.40 6.35
CA THR A 326 -2.87 -13.82 5.80
C THR A 326 -1.99 -14.53 6.82
N THR A 327 -2.17 -14.29 8.12
CA THR A 327 -1.35 -14.91 9.16
C THR A 327 -2.15 -15.39 10.37
N LYS A 328 -1.68 -16.45 11.00
CA LYS A 328 -2.21 -16.94 12.29
C LYS A 328 -2.15 -15.86 13.38
N LYS A 329 -1.07 -15.07 13.37
CA LYS A 329 -0.93 -13.95 14.32
C LYS A 329 -2.08 -12.96 14.17
N ARG A 330 -2.43 -12.57 12.92
CA ARG A 330 -3.55 -11.66 12.67
C ARG A 330 -4.89 -12.26 13.10
N LEU A 331 -5.09 -13.55 12.85
CA LEU A 331 -6.29 -14.27 13.30
C LEU A 331 -6.46 -14.16 14.82
N ASN A 332 -5.40 -14.45 15.60
CA ASN A 332 -5.44 -14.36 17.07
C ASN A 332 -5.70 -12.92 17.55
N GLU A 333 -5.02 -11.94 16.98
CA GLU A 333 -5.22 -10.51 17.31
C GLU A 333 -6.66 -10.04 17.03
N LEU A 334 -7.31 -10.57 15.96
CA LEU A 334 -8.70 -10.28 15.68
C LEU A 334 -9.65 -10.92 16.72
N GLU A 335 -9.40 -12.16 17.08
CA GLU A 335 -10.19 -12.84 18.13
C GLU A 335 -10.14 -12.07 19.45
N ASP A 336 -8.95 -11.66 19.87
CA ASP A 336 -8.76 -10.85 21.08
C ASP A 336 -9.51 -9.52 21.00
N LEU A 337 -9.46 -8.83 19.84
CA LEU A 337 -10.18 -7.58 19.64
C LEU A 337 -11.70 -7.77 19.65
N VAL A 338 -12.21 -8.84 19.06
CA VAL A 338 -13.64 -9.18 19.09
C VAL A 338 -14.11 -9.43 20.52
N GLU A 339 -13.39 -10.23 21.30
CA GLU A 339 -13.73 -10.51 22.69
C GLU A 339 -13.63 -9.24 23.58
N THR A 340 -12.65 -8.39 23.33
CA THR A 340 -12.53 -7.09 24.01
C THR A 340 -13.75 -6.22 23.71
N THR A 341 -14.12 -6.09 22.44
CA THR A 341 -15.27 -5.28 21.99
C THR A 341 -16.60 -5.77 22.59
N LYS A 342 -16.79 -7.09 22.71
CA LYS A 342 -17.94 -7.67 23.40
C LYS A 342 -17.97 -7.31 24.88
N LYS A 343 -16.82 -7.41 25.57
CA LYS A 343 -16.69 -7.07 26.99
C LYS A 343 -16.93 -5.58 27.26
N GLU A 344 -16.61 -4.70 26.30
CA GLU A 344 -16.91 -3.27 26.35
C GLU A 344 -18.40 -2.97 26.17
N GLY A 345 -19.21 -3.95 25.78
CA GLY A 345 -20.67 -3.86 25.71
C GLY A 345 -21.25 -3.81 24.30
N ALA A 346 -20.46 -4.02 23.27
CA ALA A 346 -20.94 -4.08 21.88
C ALA A 346 -21.78 -5.34 21.64
N LYS A 347 -22.85 -5.19 20.85
CA LYS A 347 -23.72 -6.29 20.42
C LYS A 347 -23.24 -6.83 19.07
N VAL A 348 -22.96 -8.14 19.00
CA VAL A 348 -22.65 -8.81 17.73
C VAL A 348 -23.94 -9.09 16.97
N LEU A 349 -24.05 -8.54 15.76
CA LEU A 349 -25.18 -8.76 14.84
C LEU A 349 -24.91 -9.90 13.85
N LEU A 350 -23.63 -10.13 13.52
CA LEU A 350 -23.19 -11.17 12.59
C LEU A 350 -21.74 -11.55 12.90
N GLY A 351 -21.39 -12.83 12.69
CA GLY A 351 -20.01 -13.33 12.80
C GLY A 351 -19.50 -13.43 14.24
N GLY A 352 -18.27 -12.98 14.46
CA GLY A 352 -17.60 -12.97 15.76
C GLY A 352 -16.93 -14.28 16.13
N LYS A 353 -16.64 -15.13 15.14
CA LYS A 353 -16.04 -16.47 15.32
C LYS A 353 -15.34 -16.94 14.05
N ARG A 354 -14.61 -18.04 14.17
CA ARG A 354 -14.13 -18.79 13.00
C ARG A 354 -15.30 -19.55 12.36
N PRO A 355 -15.37 -19.64 11.02
CA PRO A 355 -16.38 -20.47 10.37
C PRO A 355 -16.14 -21.95 10.69
N SER A 356 -17.23 -22.70 10.96
CA SER A 356 -17.17 -24.12 11.35
C SER A 356 -16.72 -25.07 10.23
N ASP A 357 -16.86 -24.62 8.98
CA ASP A 357 -16.67 -25.47 7.79
C ASP A 357 -15.20 -25.65 7.39
N PHE A 358 -14.28 -25.00 8.11
CA PHE A 358 -12.85 -25.05 7.82
C PHE A 358 -12.04 -25.59 9.01
N ASN A 359 -11.42 -26.75 8.82
CA ASN A 359 -10.52 -27.36 9.80
C ASN A 359 -9.08 -26.83 9.73
N LYS A 360 -8.74 -26.12 8.64
CA LYS A 360 -7.43 -25.51 8.37
C LYS A 360 -7.63 -24.14 7.73
N GLY A 361 -6.56 -23.33 7.74
CA GLY A 361 -6.55 -21.99 7.21
C GLY A 361 -6.98 -20.93 8.24
N PHE A 362 -6.57 -19.70 7.96
CA PHE A 362 -6.78 -18.59 8.92
C PHE A 362 -8.08 -17.84 8.63
N TYR A 363 -9.18 -18.59 8.47
CA TYR A 363 -10.50 -18.03 8.15
C TYR A 363 -11.15 -17.38 9.36
N TYR A 364 -11.84 -16.24 9.11
CA TYR A 364 -12.63 -15.54 10.11
C TYR A 364 -13.90 -14.96 9.49
N GLU A 365 -15.03 -15.06 10.18
CA GLU A 365 -16.30 -14.55 9.68
C GLU A 365 -16.33 -13.01 9.65
N PRO A 366 -16.94 -12.37 8.62
CA PRO A 366 -17.28 -10.96 8.66
C PRO A 366 -18.08 -10.67 9.92
N THR A 367 -17.63 -9.70 10.72
CA THR A 367 -18.19 -9.45 12.04
C THR A 367 -18.73 -8.04 12.12
N ILE A 368 -20.01 -7.93 12.44
CA ILE A 368 -20.73 -6.66 12.54
C ILE A 368 -21.13 -6.43 13.99
N PHE A 369 -20.75 -5.27 14.52
CA PHE A 369 -21.09 -4.82 15.86
C PHE A 369 -22.07 -3.63 15.81
N ASP A 370 -23.06 -3.65 16.70
CA ASP A 370 -23.89 -2.52 17.05
C ASP A 370 -23.67 -2.12 18.52
N ASP A 371 -24.29 -1.03 18.97
CA ASP A 371 -24.14 -0.48 20.30
C ASP A 371 -22.69 -0.14 20.70
N VAL A 372 -21.87 0.21 19.68
CA VAL A 372 -20.47 0.61 19.85
C VAL A 372 -20.40 2.09 20.25
N LYS A 373 -19.43 2.43 21.12
CA LYS A 373 -19.13 3.83 21.50
C LYS A 373 -17.74 4.24 20.99
N ASP A 374 -17.51 5.55 20.84
CA ASP A 374 -16.23 6.08 20.33
C ASP A 374 -15.01 5.76 21.22
N ASP A 375 -15.24 5.46 22.50
CA ASP A 375 -14.20 5.11 23.46
C ASP A 375 -13.84 3.61 23.48
N PHE A 376 -14.56 2.77 22.74
CA PHE A 376 -14.24 1.33 22.62
C PHE A 376 -12.91 1.11 21.91
N THR A 377 -12.21 0.05 22.28
CA THR A 377 -10.89 -0.31 21.71
C THR A 377 -10.93 -0.44 20.20
N ILE A 378 -11.98 -1.05 19.63
CA ILE A 378 -12.14 -1.22 18.18
C ILE A 378 -12.23 0.11 17.41
N MET A 379 -12.59 1.22 18.08
CA MET A 379 -12.65 2.54 17.46
C MET A 379 -11.30 3.30 17.51
N ARG A 380 -10.32 2.77 18.24
CA ARG A 380 -9.00 3.38 18.44
C ARG A 380 -7.87 2.60 17.77
N VAL A 381 -8.05 1.27 17.62
CA VAL A 381 -7.05 0.35 17.06
C VAL A 381 -7.50 -0.07 15.66
N GLU A 382 -6.61 0.04 14.68
CA GLU A 382 -6.85 -0.46 13.32
C GLU A 382 -7.07 -1.98 13.35
N PRO A 383 -8.29 -2.51 13.02
CA PRO A 383 -8.57 -3.94 13.11
C PRO A 383 -7.79 -4.76 12.08
N PHE A 384 -7.54 -4.19 10.91
CA PHE A 384 -6.90 -4.84 9.75
C PHE A 384 -7.49 -6.23 9.45
N GLY A 385 -8.83 -6.26 9.38
CA GLY A 385 -9.64 -7.48 9.20
C GLY A 385 -11.12 -7.16 9.01
N PRO A 386 -12.00 -8.17 8.91
CA PRO A 386 -13.40 -8.01 8.51
C PRO A 386 -14.33 -7.57 9.67
N LEU A 387 -13.90 -6.62 10.50
CA LEU A 387 -14.67 -6.12 11.64
C LEU A 387 -15.33 -4.78 11.32
N VAL A 388 -16.61 -4.64 11.64
CA VAL A 388 -17.47 -3.50 11.29
C VAL A 388 -18.20 -2.97 12.54
N PRO A 389 -17.63 -2.03 13.28
CA PRO A 389 -18.34 -1.33 14.35
C PRO A 389 -19.25 -0.24 13.77
N MET A 390 -20.52 -0.19 14.21
CA MET A 390 -21.53 0.75 13.74
C MET A 390 -22.02 1.67 14.84
N LEU A 391 -21.99 2.98 14.59
CA LEU A 391 -22.44 4.03 15.50
C LEU A 391 -23.46 4.94 14.80
N SER A 392 -24.32 5.57 15.58
CA SER A 392 -25.20 6.64 15.08
C SER A 392 -24.63 8.02 15.30
N PHE A 393 -25.10 8.98 14.50
CA PHE A 393 -24.90 10.42 14.68
C PHE A 393 -26.15 11.20 14.26
N ASN A 394 -26.25 12.47 14.66
CA ASN A 394 -27.44 13.29 14.43
C ASN A 394 -27.18 14.56 13.61
N SER A 395 -25.94 15.05 13.57
CA SER A 395 -25.62 16.27 12.83
C SER A 395 -24.28 16.19 12.09
N PHE A 396 -24.14 17.05 11.07
CA PHE A 396 -22.92 17.16 10.28
C PHE A 396 -21.69 17.47 11.14
N ASP A 397 -21.77 18.49 11.99
CA ASP A 397 -20.62 18.94 12.82
C ASP A 397 -20.23 17.88 13.86
N GLU A 398 -21.21 17.18 14.44
CA GLU A 398 -20.98 16.06 15.34
C GLU A 398 -20.15 14.96 14.66
N VAL A 399 -20.57 14.49 13.49
CA VAL A 399 -19.91 13.36 12.84
C VAL A 399 -18.52 13.72 12.33
N VAL A 400 -18.32 14.92 11.79
CA VAL A 400 -17.01 15.40 11.36
C VAL A 400 -16.03 15.48 12.54
N LYS A 401 -16.46 16.04 13.66
CA LYS A 401 -15.65 16.11 14.89
C LYS A 401 -15.27 14.71 15.39
N ARG A 402 -16.22 13.77 15.45
CA ARG A 402 -15.98 12.38 15.89
C ARG A 402 -15.07 11.64 14.93
N ALA A 403 -15.29 11.78 13.63
CA ALA A 403 -14.49 11.14 12.60
C ALA A 403 -13.03 11.63 12.60
N ASN A 404 -12.80 12.93 12.84
CA ASN A 404 -11.46 13.53 12.92
C ASN A 404 -10.73 13.28 14.25
N ASN A 405 -11.44 12.83 15.30
CA ASN A 405 -10.84 12.49 16.59
C ASN A 405 -10.10 11.16 16.53
N ASN A 406 -9.05 11.11 15.71
CA ASN A 406 -8.16 9.98 15.52
C ASN A 406 -6.78 10.47 15.09
N ASP A 407 -5.73 9.77 15.55
CA ASP A 407 -4.34 10.08 15.20
C ASP A 407 -3.96 9.68 13.78
N LEU A 408 -4.82 8.90 13.10
CA LEU A 408 -4.60 8.41 11.74
C LEU A 408 -5.50 9.16 10.75
N GLY A 409 -4.98 9.47 9.56
CA GLY A 409 -5.70 10.24 8.56
C GLY A 409 -5.35 9.81 7.13
N LEU A 410 -5.69 8.56 6.73
CA LEU A 410 -5.42 8.07 5.38
C LEU A 410 -6.59 8.37 4.42
N CYS A 411 -7.78 7.82 4.72
CA CYS A 411 -8.94 7.92 3.85
C CYS A 411 -10.22 8.14 4.66
N SER A 412 -11.20 8.82 4.04
CA SER A 412 -12.59 8.97 4.54
C SER A 412 -13.56 8.63 3.43
N TYR A 413 -14.70 8.00 3.79
CA TYR A 413 -15.78 7.66 2.87
C TYR A 413 -17.04 8.41 3.27
N ILE A 414 -17.68 9.06 2.30
CA ILE A 414 -18.85 9.92 2.49
C ILE A 414 -19.96 9.44 1.56
N CYS A 415 -21.16 9.18 2.11
CA CYS A 415 -22.35 8.84 1.36
C CYS A 415 -23.41 9.93 1.57
N THR A 416 -23.69 10.74 0.57
CA THR A 416 -24.68 11.84 0.58
C THR A 416 -25.14 12.18 -0.83
N ASN A 417 -26.35 12.65 -0.99
CA ASN A 417 -26.86 13.23 -2.26
C ASN A 417 -26.76 14.77 -2.27
N SER A 418 -26.32 15.40 -1.17
CA SER A 418 -26.12 16.85 -1.06
C SER A 418 -24.72 17.24 -1.51
N MET A 419 -24.64 18.03 -2.58
CA MET A 419 -23.35 18.62 -3.03
C MET A 419 -22.72 19.51 -1.96
N GLU A 420 -23.53 20.22 -1.17
CA GLU A 420 -23.04 21.05 -0.08
C GLU A 420 -22.35 20.21 1.01
N LYS A 421 -22.99 19.12 1.47
CA LYS A 421 -22.39 18.20 2.44
C LYS A 421 -21.14 17.53 1.89
N ALA A 422 -21.18 17.09 0.63
CA ALA A 422 -20.04 16.48 -0.04
C ALA A 422 -18.83 17.42 -0.06
N HIS A 423 -19.03 18.68 -0.42
CA HIS A 423 -17.98 19.69 -0.48
C HIS A 423 -17.44 20.03 0.92
N LYS A 424 -18.32 20.37 1.87
CA LYS A 424 -17.93 20.67 3.25
C LYS A 424 -17.18 19.49 3.90
N ALA A 425 -17.67 18.26 3.72
CA ALA A 425 -16.98 17.09 4.25
C ALA A 425 -15.60 16.91 3.62
N SER A 426 -15.46 17.13 2.29
CA SER A 426 -14.18 17.03 1.61
C SER A 426 -13.14 18.02 2.15
N GLU A 427 -13.56 19.22 2.56
CA GLU A 427 -12.68 20.23 3.15
C GLU A 427 -12.36 19.98 4.63
N MET A 428 -13.35 19.47 5.39
CA MET A 428 -13.23 19.37 6.84
C MET A 428 -12.69 18.05 7.35
N MET A 429 -12.71 16.99 6.51
CA MET A 429 -12.15 15.69 6.90
C MET A 429 -10.62 15.73 6.93
N GLU A 430 -10.04 15.39 8.08
CA GLU A 430 -8.58 15.36 8.30
C GLU A 430 -7.98 14.05 7.80
N THR A 431 -8.10 13.79 6.50
CA THR A 431 -7.54 12.62 5.81
C THR A 431 -6.89 13.02 4.49
N GLY A 432 -5.92 12.23 4.03
CA GLY A 432 -5.23 12.51 2.76
C GLY A 432 -6.09 12.26 1.53
N THR A 433 -7.14 11.45 1.66
CA THR A 433 -8.10 11.14 0.59
C THR A 433 -9.53 11.16 1.13
N VAL A 434 -10.45 11.77 0.40
CA VAL A 434 -11.90 11.73 0.69
C VAL A 434 -12.62 11.15 -0.52
N ALA A 435 -13.32 10.03 -0.33
CA ALA A 435 -14.13 9.38 -1.34
C ALA A 435 -15.61 9.70 -1.11
N VAL A 436 -16.26 10.32 -2.08
CA VAL A 436 -17.69 10.65 -2.02
C VAL A 436 -18.44 9.76 -2.98
N ASN A 437 -19.38 8.96 -2.46
CA ASN A 437 -20.23 8.05 -3.22
C ASN A 437 -19.48 7.05 -4.13
N THR A 438 -18.22 6.73 -3.79
CA THR A 438 -17.38 5.77 -4.52
C THR A 438 -16.50 4.97 -3.56
N PRO A 439 -16.30 3.65 -3.77
CA PRO A 439 -15.33 2.86 -3.01
C PRO A 439 -13.91 2.99 -3.56
N VAL A 440 -13.72 3.64 -4.73
CA VAL A 440 -12.44 3.73 -5.44
C VAL A 440 -11.66 4.94 -4.93
N VAL A 441 -10.53 4.72 -4.29
CA VAL A 441 -9.69 5.76 -3.68
C VAL A 441 -8.22 5.70 -4.10
N ALA A 442 -7.76 4.59 -4.63
CA ALA A 442 -6.35 4.38 -4.99
C ALA A 442 -6.23 4.12 -6.49
N ILE A 443 -6.09 5.19 -7.27
CA ILE A 443 -5.88 5.18 -8.73
C ILE A 443 -4.47 5.66 -9.06
N ALA A 444 -3.99 5.37 -10.27
CA ALA A 444 -2.62 5.68 -10.68
C ALA A 444 -2.37 7.19 -10.80
N GLU A 445 -3.35 7.92 -11.32
CA GLU A 445 -3.30 9.35 -11.62
C GLU A 445 -3.51 10.27 -10.40
N ALA A 446 -3.95 9.74 -9.26
CA ALA A 446 -4.18 10.53 -8.07
C ALA A 446 -3.08 10.35 -7.00
N PRO A 447 -2.74 11.43 -6.27
CA PRO A 447 -1.77 11.35 -5.18
C PRO A 447 -2.38 10.59 -3.99
N PHE A 448 -1.81 9.44 -3.68
CA PHE A 448 -2.19 8.59 -2.56
C PHE A 448 -1.28 8.82 -1.37
N GLY A 449 -1.85 8.98 -0.18
CA GLY A 449 -1.10 9.12 1.06
C GLY A 449 -1.92 9.79 2.16
N GLY A 450 -1.45 9.63 3.39
CA GLY A 450 -2.12 10.13 4.58
C GLY A 450 -1.53 11.41 5.15
N ILE A 451 -2.15 11.84 6.23
CA ILE A 451 -1.70 12.92 7.12
C ILE A 451 -1.64 12.38 8.55
N LYS A 452 -1.28 13.19 9.51
CA LYS A 452 -1.14 12.82 10.94
C LYS A 452 -0.14 11.66 11.08
N GLN A 453 -0.42 10.66 11.92
CA GLN A 453 0.46 9.51 12.14
C GLN A 453 0.34 8.42 11.05
N THR A 454 -0.42 8.67 10.00
CA THR A 454 -0.42 7.82 8.79
C THR A 454 0.80 8.08 7.91
N GLY A 455 1.57 9.13 8.18
CA GLY A 455 2.81 9.41 7.48
C GLY A 455 2.77 10.68 6.64
N TYR A 456 3.70 10.80 5.70
CA TYR A 456 3.85 11.96 4.83
C TYR A 456 4.53 11.58 3.50
N GLY A 457 4.47 12.49 2.53
CA GLY A 457 4.76 12.24 1.13
C GLY A 457 3.51 11.74 0.42
N ARG A 458 3.66 11.47 -0.87
CA ARG A 458 2.58 10.91 -1.68
C ARG A 458 3.12 9.86 -2.65
N GLU A 459 2.29 8.85 -2.90
CA GLU A 459 2.53 7.83 -3.93
C GLU A 459 1.45 7.93 -5.01
N GLY A 460 1.82 7.83 -6.29
CA GLY A 460 0.89 8.03 -7.41
C GLY A 460 0.66 9.51 -7.77
N GLY A 461 -0.03 9.72 -8.87
CA GLY A 461 -0.17 11.03 -9.48
C GLY A 461 1.17 11.65 -9.89
N SER A 462 1.13 12.87 -10.40
CA SER A 462 2.34 13.63 -10.79
C SER A 462 3.15 14.17 -9.59
N MET A 463 2.60 14.08 -8.37
CA MET A 463 3.27 14.55 -7.16
C MET A 463 4.33 13.58 -6.65
N ALA A 464 4.10 12.27 -6.80
CA ALA A 464 4.95 11.24 -6.24
C ALA A 464 6.40 11.31 -6.74
N ILE A 465 6.60 11.61 -8.02
CA ILE A 465 7.93 11.63 -8.62
C ILE A 465 8.83 12.73 -8.02
N LYS A 466 8.23 13.83 -7.53
CA LYS A 466 8.97 14.94 -6.91
C LYS A 466 9.69 14.52 -5.62
N ASP A 467 9.15 13.55 -4.90
CA ASP A 467 9.80 13.00 -3.70
C ASP A 467 11.07 12.19 -4.00
N TYR A 468 11.29 11.82 -5.28
CA TYR A 468 12.47 11.09 -5.76
C TYR A 468 13.46 11.99 -6.50
N LEU A 469 13.25 13.31 -6.48
CA LEU A 469 14.04 14.30 -7.20
C LEU A 469 14.63 15.35 -6.25
N ASN A 470 15.88 15.74 -6.51
CA ASN A 470 16.51 16.92 -5.93
C ASN A 470 16.30 18.11 -6.86
N VAL A 471 15.90 19.25 -6.29
CA VAL A 471 15.82 20.52 -7.01
C VAL A 471 17.21 21.18 -6.98
N LYS A 472 17.69 21.59 -8.13
CA LYS A 472 18.93 22.35 -8.27
C LYS A 472 18.70 23.55 -9.15
N TYR A 473 19.27 24.71 -8.82
CA TYR A 473 19.29 25.82 -9.73
C TYR A 473 20.73 26.26 -10.08
N THR A 474 20.89 26.81 -11.26
CA THR A 474 22.13 27.43 -11.70
C THR A 474 21.86 28.89 -11.99
N HIS A 475 22.65 29.77 -11.41
CA HIS A 475 22.65 31.21 -11.71
C HIS A 475 23.86 31.50 -12.59
N LEU A 476 23.63 31.85 -13.86
CA LEU A 476 24.64 32.04 -14.87
C LEU A 476 24.88 33.54 -15.05
N GLY A 477 26.11 34.00 -14.86
CA GLY A 477 26.59 35.31 -15.37
C GLY A 477 26.86 35.21 -16.86
N LEU A 478 26.32 36.14 -17.64
CA LEU A 478 26.46 36.15 -19.11
C LEU A 478 27.66 36.98 -19.59
N LYS A 479 28.23 37.77 -18.70
CA LYS A 479 29.46 38.53 -18.95
C LYS A 479 30.56 37.94 -18.07
N GLY A 480 31.55 37.31 -18.70
CA GLY A 480 32.80 36.89 -18.09
C GLY A 480 33.86 37.93 -18.29
#